data_c76854d88f1fc47e10c2c3e15f8d2e83
#
_entry.id   c76854d88f1fc47e10c2c3e15f8d2e83
#
_cell.length_a   1.000
_cell.length_b   1.000
_cell.length_c   1.000
_cell.angle_alpha   90.00
_cell.angle_beta   90.00
_cell.angle_gamma   90.00
#
_symmetry.space_group_name_H-M   'P 1'
#
loop_
_entity.id
_entity.type
_entity.pdbx_description
1 polymer ?
#
loop_
_entity_poly.entity_id
_entity_poly.type
_entity_poly.pdbx_seq_one_letter_code
_entity_poly.pdbx_strand_id
1 'polypeptide(L)'
;MSVGLAPRPANEEQRSKAVVKTGLIESPNPDLFQVYCDLAKDITGFTDATFSLYDGEMQCAIAMTGRENEDVKPGNKNLRTEHNICSFVLLDTEPLLMHDISKDPVWKTHPKAESWGYAGFPVVNKDNFALGTLCMFDRSGPKSLNEGQVQLIKKISNSIAHLL
;
A
#
# COMPACT_ATOMS: atom_id res chain seq x y z
N MET A 1 20.46 7.11 15.94
CA MET A 1 19.15 6.79 16.54
C MET A 1 18.49 5.66 15.78
N SER A 2 17.92 4.71 16.49
CA SER A 2 17.16 3.63 15.88
C SER A 2 15.82 4.15 15.38
N VAL A 3 15.33 3.57 14.26
CA VAL A 3 14.01 3.86 13.72
C VAL A 3 12.99 3.01 14.46
N GLY A 4 11.91 3.63 14.95
CA GLY A 4 10.82 2.94 15.62
C GLY A 4 9.95 2.15 14.65
N LEU A 5 9.09 1.31 15.21
CA LEU A 5 8.10 0.58 14.42
C LEU A 5 6.88 1.46 14.16
N ALA A 6 6.22 1.24 13.02
CA ALA A 6 4.94 1.87 12.74
C ALA A 6 3.89 1.42 13.77
N PRO A 7 2.89 2.26 14.10
CA PRO A 7 1.80 1.84 14.97
C PRO A 7 1.07 0.61 14.41
N ARG A 8 0.56 -0.22 15.32
CA ARG A 8 -0.20 -1.41 14.97
C ARG A 8 -1.69 -1.15 15.23
N PRO A 9 -2.60 -1.65 14.36
CA PRO A 9 -4.03 -1.59 14.66
C PRO A 9 -4.35 -2.50 15.86
N ALA A 10 -5.48 -2.24 16.51
CA ALA A 10 -5.92 -3.00 17.68
C ALA A 10 -6.09 -4.50 17.40
N ASN A 11 -6.41 -4.85 16.15
CA ASN A 11 -6.61 -6.25 15.71
C ASN A 11 -5.37 -6.86 15.04
N GLU A 12 -4.19 -6.35 15.34
CA GLU A 12 -2.94 -6.77 14.67
C GLU A 12 -2.71 -8.28 14.72
N GLU A 13 -2.98 -8.92 15.86
CA GLU A 13 -2.77 -10.36 15.99
C GLU A 13 -3.64 -11.16 15.02
N GLN A 14 -4.93 -10.88 14.99
CA GLN A 14 -5.87 -11.56 14.09
C GLN A 14 -5.58 -11.22 12.63
N ARG A 15 -5.28 -9.95 12.36
CA ARG A 15 -4.92 -9.46 11.04
C ARG A 15 -3.71 -10.21 10.47
N SER A 16 -2.63 -10.28 11.23
CA SER A 16 -1.38 -10.93 10.78
C SER A 16 -1.55 -12.42 10.57
N LYS A 17 -2.35 -13.09 11.40
CA LYS A 17 -2.69 -14.51 11.20
C LYS A 17 -3.45 -14.73 9.89
N ALA A 18 -4.39 -13.84 9.57
CA ALA A 18 -5.14 -13.90 8.32
C ALA A 18 -4.21 -13.73 7.11
N VAL A 19 -3.23 -12.85 7.21
CA VAL A 19 -2.22 -12.66 6.14
C VAL A 19 -1.41 -13.94 5.93
N VAL A 20 -0.93 -14.55 6.99
CA VAL A 20 -0.14 -15.79 6.89
C VAL A 20 -0.94 -16.90 6.21
N LYS A 21 -2.24 -16.99 6.48
CA LYS A 21 -3.12 -18.00 5.88
C LYS A 21 -3.24 -17.87 4.36
N THR A 22 -3.00 -16.69 3.79
CA THR A 22 -3.04 -16.53 2.33
C THR A 22 -1.94 -17.31 1.63
N GLY A 23 -0.83 -17.61 2.31
CA GLY A 23 0.35 -18.26 1.75
C GLY A 23 1.15 -17.39 0.80
N LEU A 24 0.73 -16.15 0.57
CA LEU A 24 1.32 -15.26 -0.43
C LEU A 24 2.61 -14.58 0.03
N ILE A 25 2.87 -14.54 1.34
CA ILE A 25 4.15 -14.02 1.85
C ILE A 25 5.29 -14.96 1.46
N GLU A 26 5.07 -16.27 1.58
CA GLU A 26 6.08 -17.29 1.24
C GLU A 26 6.12 -17.56 -0.27
N SER A 27 4.95 -17.52 -0.93
CA SER A 27 4.80 -17.79 -2.35
C SER A 27 3.95 -16.71 -3.00
N PRO A 28 4.53 -15.53 -3.25
CA PRO A 28 3.83 -14.47 -3.96
C PRO A 28 3.38 -14.96 -5.34
N ASN A 29 2.20 -14.55 -5.75
CA ASN A 29 1.68 -14.84 -7.08
C ASN A 29 1.45 -13.51 -7.80
N PRO A 30 2.51 -12.85 -8.29
CA PRO A 30 2.39 -11.51 -8.85
C PRO A 30 1.47 -11.45 -10.07
N ASP A 31 1.47 -12.48 -10.89
CA ASP A 31 0.66 -12.49 -12.12
C ASP A 31 -0.83 -12.41 -11.83
N LEU A 32 -1.28 -12.97 -10.71
CA LEU A 32 -2.69 -12.90 -10.31
C LEU A 32 -3.14 -11.48 -10.01
N PHE A 33 -2.24 -10.64 -9.52
CA PHE A 33 -2.56 -9.29 -9.05
C PHE A 33 -2.07 -8.18 -9.96
N GLN A 34 -1.28 -8.51 -10.99
CA GLN A 34 -0.66 -7.51 -11.86
C GLN A 34 -1.68 -6.61 -12.53
N VAL A 35 -2.80 -7.17 -13.01
CA VAL A 35 -3.83 -6.40 -13.71
C VAL A 35 -4.41 -5.29 -12.82
N TYR A 36 -4.53 -5.53 -11.53
CA TYR A 36 -5.09 -4.53 -10.59
C TYR A 36 -4.12 -3.37 -10.37
N CYS A 37 -2.83 -3.65 -10.29
CA CYS A 37 -1.81 -2.60 -10.22
C CYS A 37 -1.79 -1.76 -11.50
N ASP A 38 -1.85 -2.42 -12.65
CA ASP A 38 -1.87 -1.74 -13.95
C ASP A 38 -3.11 -0.84 -14.09
N LEU A 39 -4.29 -1.35 -13.71
CA LEU A 39 -5.52 -0.56 -13.73
C LEU A 39 -5.46 0.63 -12.78
N ALA A 40 -4.95 0.43 -11.57
CA ALA A 40 -4.83 1.51 -10.59
C ALA A 40 -3.93 2.62 -11.12
N LYS A 41 -2.79 2.27 -11.70
CA LYS A 41 -1.88 3.23 -12.32
C LYS A 41 -2.56 3.98 -13.47
N ASP A 42 -3.22 3.26 -14.36
CA ASP A 42 -3.86 3.85 -15.55
C ASP A 42 -5.03 4.78 -15.18
N ILE A 43 -5.88 4.36 -14.23
CA ILE A 43 -7.04 5.15 -13.79
C ILE A 43 -6.61 6.45 -13.13
N THR A 44 -5.55 6.41 -12.32
CA THR A 44 -5.12 7.56 -11.52
C THR A 44 -4.11 8.44 -12.21
N GLY A 45 -3.34 7.89 -13.16
CA GLY A 45 -2.21 8.58 -13.78
C GLY A 45 -1.01 8.73 -12.87
N PHE A 46 -0.97 8.05 -11.73
CA PHE A 46 0.20 8.03 -10.86
C PHE A 46 1.34 7.28 -11.56
N THR A 47 2.57 7.54 -11.13
CA THR A 47 3.74 6.94 -11.78
C THR A 47 3.91 5.46 -11.48
N ASP A 48 3.43 5.01 -10.33
CA ASP A 48 3.54 3.62 -9.93
C ASP A 48 2.42 3.18 -9.00
N ALA A 49 2.21 1.87 -8.91
CA ALA A 49 1.25 1.24 -8.01
C ALA A 49 1.84 -0.08 -7.51
N THR A 50 1.60 -0.39 -6.23
CA THR A 50 2.10 -1.61 -5.59
C THR A 50 1.01 -2.20 -4.70
N PHE A 51 0.77 -3.51 -4.86
CA PHE A 51 -0.03 -4.28 -3.91
C PHE A 51 0.93 -4.99 -2.95
N SER A 52 0.76 -4.76 -1.66
CA SER A 52 1.58 -5.37 -0.60
C SER A 52 0.72 -6.03 0.46
N LEU A 53 1.23 -7.10 1.05
CA LEU A 53 0.69 -7.70 2.25
C LEU A 53 1.64 -7.45 3.42
N TYR A 54 1.10 -7.41 4.62
CA TYR A 54 1.87 -7.09 5.83
C TYR A 54 1.65 -8.18 6.87
N ASP A 55 2.71 -8.95 7.17
CA ASP A 55 2.66 -9.82 8.34
C ASP A 55 2.93 -9.01 9.62
N GLY A 56 3.24 -9.66 10.74
CA GLY A 56 3.48 -8.95 12.00
C GLY A 56 4.69 -8.03 11.99
N GLU A 57 5.66 -8.26 11.10
CA GLU A 57 6.94 -7.54 11.09
C GLU A 57 7.23 -6.85 9.77
N MET A 58 6.84 -7.46 8.64
CA MET A 58 7.31 -7.07 7.31
C MET A 58 6.19 -6.66 6.39
N GLN A 59 6.49 -5.70 5.52
CA GLN A 59 5.74 -5.42 4.30
C GLN A 59 6.32 -6.29 3.19
N CYS A 60 5.48 -7.07 2.52
CA CYS A 60 5.87 -7.89 1.39
C CYS A 60 5.20 -7.38 0.13
N ALA A 61 5.98 -6.92 -0.85
CA ALA A 61 5.44 -6.51 -2.15
C ALA A 61 5.03 -7.75 -2.95
N ILE A 62 3.77 -7.83 -3.35
CA ILE A 62 3.22 -8.97 -4.09
C ILE A 62 3.23 -8.70 -5.59
N ALA A 63 2.78 -7.51 -6.01
CA ALA A 63 2.77 -7.09 -7.40
C ALA A 63 3.00 -5.60 -7.49
N MET A 64 3.57 -5.13 -8.59
CA MET A 64 3.84 -3.71 -8.78
C MET A 64 3.93 -3.35 -10.26
N THR A 65 3.75 -2.07 -10.56
CA THR A 65 3.90 -1.52 -11.90
C THR A 65 4.47 -0.10 -11.82
N GLY A 66 5.19 0.32 -12.87
CA GLY A 66 5.73 1.68 -12.97
C GLY A 66 7.12 1.84 -12.35
N ARG A 67 7.71 0.78 -11.82
CA ARG A 67 9.04 0.81 -11.20
C ARG A 67 9.99 -0.21 -11.82
N GLU A 68 9.79 -0.54 -13.08
CA GLU A 68 10.54 -1.59 -13.77
C GLU A 68 12.02 -1.27 -13.93
N ASN A 69 12.38 0.03 -13.90
CA ASN A 69 13.77 0.49 -13.99
C ASN A 69 14.46 0.57 -12.63
N GLU A 70 13.77 0.27 -11.54
CA GLU A 70 14.33 0.29 -10.19
C GLU A 70 14.65 -1.13 -9.74
N ASP A 71 15.53 -1.23 -8.75
CA ASP A 71 15.92 -2.51 -8.17
C ASP A 71 14.89 -3.00 -7.14
N VAL A 72 13.62 -2.92 -7.50
CA VAL A 72 12.48 -3.33 -6.67
C VAL A 72 11.68 -4.39 -7.44
N LYS A 73 11.42 -5.51 -6.80
CA LYS A 73 10.76 -6.66 -7.43
C LYS A 73 9.67 -7.24 -6.53
N PRO A 74 8.67 -7.93 -7.12
CA PRO A 74 7.73 -8.73 -6.32
C PRO A 74 8.50 -9.69 -5.40
N GLY A 75 8.02 -9.83 -4.16
CA GLY A 75 8.69 -10.62 -3.13
C GLY A 75 9.62 -9.84 -2.22
N ASN A 76 9.96 -8.60 -2.55
CA ASN A 76 10.76 -7.74 -1.68
C ASN A 76 10.04 -7.52 -0.35
N LYS A 77 10.82 -7.54 0.75
CA LYS A 77 10.30 -7.34 2.10
C LYS A 77 10.99 -6.16 2.76
N ASN A 78 10.21 -5.33 3.45
CA ASN A 78 10.68 -4.20 4.22
C ASN A 78 10.09 -4.23 5.63
N LEU A 79 10.86 -3.80 6.62
CA LEU A 79 10.34 -3.66 7.98
C LEU A 79 9.23 -2.61 8.01
N ARG A 80 8.22 -2.87 8.83
CA ARG A 80 7.12 -1.95 9.10
C ARG A 80 7.60 -0.90 10.11
N THR A 81 8.45 0.01 9.65
CA THR A 81 8.99 1.09 10.48
C THR A 81 8.07 2.32 10.43
N GLU A 82 8.29 3.25 11.36
CA GLU A 82 7.58 4.54 11.35
C GLU A 82 7.86 5.37 10.10
N HIS A 83 8.91 5.02 9.33
CA HIS A 83 9.23 5.67 8.05
C HIS A 83 8.52 5.04 6.86
N ASN A 84 7.78 3.96 7.06
CA ASN A 84 7.04 3.29 6.00
C ASN A 84 5.61 3.84 5.95
N ILE A 85 5.36 4.80 5.06
CA ILE A 85 4.05 5.46 4.93
C ILE A 85 2.93 4.44 4.73
N CYS A 86 3.15 3.45 3.89
CA CYS A 86 2.13 2.46 3.56
C CYS A 86 1.68 1.64 4.77
N SER A 87 2.54 1.46 5.78
CA SER A 87 2.17 0.76 7.00
C SER A 87 1.06 1.48 7.78
N PHE A 88 0.95 2.79 7.63
CA PHE A 88 -0.08 3.59 8.32
C PHE A 88 -1.47 3.41 7.68
N VAL A 89 -1.52 2.96 6.44
CA VAL A 89 -2.79 2.67 5.75
C VAL A 89 -3.57 1.56 6.46
N LEU A 90 -2.88 0.66 7.15
CA LEU A 90 -3.49 -0.46 7.87
C LEU A 90 -4.29 -0.03 9.11
N LEU A 91 -4.15 1.22 9.55
CA LEU A 91 -4.79 1.72 10.78
C LEU A 91 -6.26 2.09 10.57
N ASP A 92 -6.71 2.20 9.33
CA ASP A 92 -8.07 2.62 9.01
C ASP A 92 -8.61 1.77 7.86
N THR A 93 -9.92 1.80 7.66
CA THR A 93 -10.59 1.20 6.50
C THR A 93 -10.77 2.21 5.37
N GLU A 94 -10.51 3.49 5.63
CA GLU A 94 -10.53 4.56 4.61
C GLU A 94 -9.14 4.79 4.02
N PRO A 95 -9.04 5.25 2.76
CA PRO A 95 -7.75 5.50 2.15
C PRO A 95 -6.99 6.66 2.79
N LEU A 96 -5.67 6.59 2.75
CA LEU A 96 -4.77 7.67 3.12
C LEU A 96 -4.38 8.42 1.85
N LEU A 97 -4.81 9.67 1.73
CA LEU A 97 -4.60 10.48 0.54
C LEU A 97 -3.76 11.72 0.89
N MET A 98 -2.67 11.94 0.15
CA MET A 98 -1.82 13.11 0.32
C MET A 98 -1.51 13.71 -1.04
N HIS A 99 -1.92 14.95 -1.26
CA HIS A 99 -1.62 15.69 -2.50
C HIS A 99 -0.11 15.86 -2.70
N ASP A 100 0.59 16.17 -1.61
CA ASP A 100 2.03 16.42 -1.60
C ASP A 100 2.58 15.99 -0.23
N ILE A 101 3.35 14.91 -0.20
CA ILE A 101 3.89 14.35 1.05
C ILE A 101 4.72 15.41 1.79
N SER A 102 5.50 16.20 1.07
CA SER A 102 6.40 17.20 1.66
C SER A 102 5.65 18.35 2.37
N LYS A 103 4.36 18.52 2.08
CA LYS A 103 3.52 19.56 2.68
C LYS A 103 2.47 19.01 3.64
N ASP A 104 2.40 17.70 3.80
CA ASP A 104 1.45 17.10 4.73
C ASP A 104 1.84 17.42 6.17
N PRO A 105 0.89 17.85 7.04
CA PRO A 105 1.22 18.23 8.42
C PRO A 105 1.91 17.14 9.22
N VAL A 106 1.63 15.87 8.95
CA VAL A 106 2.21 14.72 9.64
C VAL A 106 3.53 14.29 9.01
N TRP A 107 3.58 14.27 7.67
CA TRP A 107 4.67 13.64 6.93
C TRP A 107 5.75 14.59 6.42
N LYS A 108 5.55 15.91 6.50
CA LYS A 108 6.50 16.90 5.98
C LYS A 108 7.90 16.81 6.57
N THR A 109 8.04 16.27 7.78
CA THR A 109 9.33 16.09 8.43
C THR A 109 9.92 14.70 8.26
N HIS A 110 9.21 13.83 7.54
CA HIS A 110 9.66 12.47 7.28
C HIS A 110 10.93 12.50 6.39
N PRO A 111 11.93 11.63 6.67
CA PRO A 111 13.18 11.63 5.87
C PRO A 111 12.98 11.40 4.38
N LYS A 112 11.88 10.77 3.97
CA LYS A 112 11.54 10.51 2.57
C LYS A 112 10.39 11.39 2.09
N ALA A 113 10.17 12.54 2.70
CA ALA A 113 9.09 13.46 2.36
C ALA A 113 9.42 14.25 1.09
N GLU A 114 9.48 13.54 -0.03
CA GLU A 114 9.61 14.14 -1.35
C GLU A 114 8.32 14.83 -1.74
N SER A 115 8.40 15.78 -2.71
CA SER A 115 7.22 16.48 -3.23
C SER A 115 6.46 15.58 -4.21
N TRP A 116 5.88 14.50 -3.70
CA TRP A 116 5.14 13.48 -4.45
C TRP A 116 3.70 13.40 -3.98
N GLY A 117 2.81 13.08 -4.91
CA GLY A 117 1.46 12.64 -4.55
C GLY A 117 1.47 11.22 -4.02
N TYR A 118 0.53 10.90 -3.13
CA TYR A 118 0.38 9.59 -2.53
C TYR A 118 -1.09 9.22 -2.35
N ALA A 119 -1.41 7.96 -2.64
CA ALA A 119 -2.72 7.40 -2.34
C ALA A 119 -2.53 5.95 -1.88
N GLY A 120 -2.94 5.65 -0.65
CA GLY A 120 -2.88 4.31 -0.09
C GLY A 120 -4.27 3.81 0.27
N PHE A 121 -4.65 2.66 -0.29
CA PHE A 121 -5.95 2.05 -0.08
C PHE A 121 -5.80 0.75 0.68
N PRO A 122 -6.47 0.58 1.83
CA PRO A 122 -6.40 -0.69 2.55
C PRO A 122 -7.12 -1.78 1.77
N VAL A 123 -6.54 -2.96 1.76
CA VAL A 123 -7.17 -4.17 1.21
C VAL A 123 -7.77 -4.93 2.39
N VAL A 124 -9.08 -4.87 2.51
CA VAL A 124 -9.81 -5.34 3.70
C VAL A 124 -10.58 -6.61 3.34
N ASN A 125 -10.39 -7.67 4.13
CA ASN A 125 -11.07 -8.94 3.91
C ASN A 125 -12.51 -8.93 4.47
N LYS A 126 -13.22 -10.04 4.28
CA LYS A 126 -14.62 -10.21 4.73
C LYS A 126 -14.78 -10.07 6.26
N ASP A 127 -13.72 -10.32 7.02
CA ASP A 127 -13.74 -10.21 8.48
C ASP A 127 -13.34 -8.81 8.96
N ASN A 128 -13.25 -7.87 8.03
CA ASN A 128 -12.89 -6.46 8.28
C ASN A 128 -11.46 -6.27 8.77
N PHE A 129 -10.53 -7.16 8.38
CA PHE A 129 -9.11 -7.02 8.64
C PHE A 129 -8.41 -6.41 7.43
N ALA A 130 -7.62 -5.37 7.65
CA ALA A 130 -6.76 -4.80 6.61
C ALA A 130 -5.51 -5.70 6.46
N LEU A 131 -5.52 -6.55 5.44
CA LEU A 131 -4.43 -7.50 5.21
C LEU A 131 -3.25 -6.85 4.49
N GLY A 132 -3.53 -5.85 3.68
CA GLY A 132 -2.52 -5.20 2.87
C GLY A 132 -2.99 -3.87 2.33
N THR A 133 -2.24 -3.37 1.36
CA THR A 133 -2.48 -2.05 0.78
C THR A 133 -2.29 -2.08 -0.72
N LEU A 134 -3.08 -1.26 -1.40
CA LEU A 134 -2.82 -0.86 -2.78
C LEU A 134 -2.35 0.60 -2.70
N CYS A 135 -1.05 0.81 -2.88
CA CYS A 135 -0.43 2.12 -2.73
C CYS A 135 0.07 2.65 -4.06
N MET A 136 -0.13 3.95 -4.27
CA MET A 136 0.33 4.63 -5.48
C MET A 136 1.09 5.88 -5.10
N PHE A 137 2.21 6.10 -5.81
CA PHE A 137 2.99 7.33 -5.71
C PHE A 137 2.99 8.03 -7.05
N ASP A 138 2.93 9.35 -7.03
CA ASP A 138 3.30 10.15 -8.20
C ASP A 138 4.64 10.80 -7.92
N ARG A 139 5.69 10.22 -8.46
CA ARG A 139 7.07 10.67 -8.27
C ARG A 139 7.44 11.82 -9.19
N SER A 140 6.54 12.19 -10.10
CA SER A 140 6.74 13.35 -10.98
C SER A 140 6.30 14.66 -10.34
N GLY A 141 5.52 14.60 -9.25
CA GLY A 141 5.08 15.78 -8.53
C GLY A 141 3.81 15.54 -7.72
N PRO A 142 3.28 16.61 -7.09
CA PRO A 142 2.03 16.52 -6.34
C PRO A 142 0.87 16.07 -7.23
N LYS A 143 -0.04 15.28 -6.65
CA LYS A 143 -1.20 14.80 -7.37
C LYS A 143 -2.34 14.44 -6.41
N SER A 144 -3.56 14.74 -6.82
CA SER A 144 -4.77 14.38 -6.09
C SER A 144 -5.68 13.52 -6.96
N LEU A 145 -6.50 12.70 -6.30
CA LEU A 145 -7.56 11.94 -6.95
C LEU A 145 -8.89 12.68 -6.82
N ASN A 146 -9.72 12.62 -7.85
CA ASN A 146 -11.11 13.06 -7.72
C ASN A 146 -11.95 11.93 -7.10
N GLU A 147 -13.19 12.25 -6.72
CA GLU A 147 -14.09 11.30 -6.06
C GLU A 147 -14.34 10.05 -6.89
N GLY A 148 -14.52 10.20 -8.21
CA GLY A 148 -14.73 9.07 -9.11
C GLY A 148 -13.55 8.12 -9.13
N GLN A 149 -12.33 8.65 -9.15
CA GLN A 149 -11.11 7.83 -9.09
C GLN A 149 -11.00 7.11 -7.74
N VAL A 150 -11.29 7.80 -6.63
CA VAL A 150 -11.28 7.18 -5.31
C VAL A 150 -12.24 5.99 -5.27
N GLN A 151 -13.45 6.15 -5.79
CA GLN A 151 -14.43 5.06 -5.79
C GLN A 151 -14.00 3.88 -6.68
N LEU A 152 -13.40 4.15 -7.84
CA LEU A 152 -12.87 3.09 -8.70
C LEU A 152 -11.74 2.31 -8.04
N ILE A 153 -10.81 3.00 -7.38
CA ILE A 153 -9.71 2.32 -6.71
C ILE A 153 -10.20 1.52 -5.50
N LYS A 154 -11.22 2.00 -4.78
CA LYS A 154 -11.85 1.21 -3.72
C LYS A 154 -12.41 -0.11 -4.25
N LYS A 155 -13.04 -0.09 -5.43
CA LYS A 155 -13.54 -1.31 -6.09
C LYS A 155 -12.40 -2.26 -6.46
N ILE A 156 -11.30 -1.74 -6.94
CA ILE A 156 -10.10 -2.53 -7.26
C ILE A 156 -9.55 -3.18 -5.99
N SER A 157 -9.43 -2.43 -4.90
CA SER A 157 -8.99 -2.98 -3.60
C SER A 157 -9.91 -4.10 -3.12
N ASN A 158 -11.22 -3.94 -3.27
CA ASN A 158 -12.18 -4.97 -2.91
C ASN A 158 -12.03 -6.22 -3.79
N SER A 159 -11.75 -6.04 -5.08
CA SER A 159 -11.52 -7.15 -5.99
C SER A 159 -10.27 -7.93 -5.60
N ILE A 160 -9.20 -7.25 -5.22
CA ILE A 160 -7.99 -7.88 -4.69
C ILE A 160 -8.33 -8.69 -3.43
N ALA A 161 -9.09 -8.10 -2.51
CA ALA A 161 -9.46 -8.76 -1.24
C ALA A 161 -10.22 -10.07 -1.47
N HIS A 162 -11.06 -10.13 -2.50
CA HIS A 162 -11.80 -11.35 -2.83
C HIS A 162 -10.91 -12.50 -3.29
N LEU A 163 -9.65 -12.22 -3.67
CA LEU A 163 -8.69 -13.25 -4.09
C LEU A 163 -7.82 -13.75 -2.92
N LEU A 164 -8.00 -13.18 -1.73
CA LEU A 164 -7.18 -13.53 -0.54
C LEU A 164 -7.88 -14.58 0.39
#